data_e91ea4e1757f4cd880d8083a3255b299
#
_entry.id   e91ea4e1757f4cd880d8083a3255b299
#
_cell.length_a   1.000
_cell.length_b   1.000
_cell.length_c   1.000
_cell.angle_alpha   90.00
_cell.angle_beta   90.00
_cell.angle_gamma   90.00
#
_symmetry.space_group_name_H-M   'P 1'
#
loop_
_entity.id
_entity.type
_entity.pdbx_description
1 polymer ?
#
loop_
_entity_poly.entity_id
_entity_poly.type
_entity_poly.pdbx_seq_one_letter_code
_entity_poly.pdbx_strand_id
1 'polypeptide(L)'
;PYTTLFRSMVESKETDENYKVLKENRERLQDLRTVKGEKVEVIELEMPNAIEVKDWRLPRLPASYANFMLINNGLFIPTFKQKKKDAIAEEVICELFPGRELMTYDGKDFVMEGGALHCISMHQPK
;
A
#
# COMPACT_ATOMS: atom_id res chain seq x y z
N PRO A 1 19.87 4.66 -11.69
CA PRO A 1 20.16 4.51 -10.25
C PRO A 1 18.87 4.13 -9.58
N TYR A 2 18.84 2.95 -8.96
CA TYR A 2 17.69 2.56 -8.14
C TYR A 2 17.81 3.37 -6.84
N THR A 3 17.14 4.51 -6.78
CA THR A 3 16.87 5.19 -5.52
C THR A 3 16.15 4.18 -4.65
N THR A 4 16.65 3.91 -3.46
CA THR A 4 15.99 2.98 -2.54
C THR A 4 14.71 3.67 -2.06
N LEU A 5 13.61 3.35 -2.72
CA LEU A 5 12.28 3.86 -2.39
C LEU A 5 11.67 2.95 -1.33
N PHE A 6 11.21 3.54 -0.24
CA PHE A 6 10.43 2.85 0.78
C PHE A 6 9.00 3.39 0.76
N ARG A 7 8.03 2.49 0.74
CA ARG A 7 6.61 2.85 0.75
C ARG A 7 6.06 2.70 2.15
N SER A 8 5.40 3.73 2.64
CA SER A 8 4.78 3.73 3.95
C SER A 8 3.32 4.12 3.84
N MET A 9 2.46 3.38 4.53
CA MET A 9 1.08 3.80 4.70
C MET A 9 1.02 4.95 5.70
N VAL A 10 0.15 5.91 5.42
CA VAL A 10 -0.17 7.01 6.33
C VAL A 10 -1.67 7.11 6.54
N GLU A 11 -2.09 7.60 7.69
CA GLU A 11 -3.48 7.91 8.01
C GLU A 11 -3.57 9.38 8.41
N SER A 12 -4.40 10.13 7.69
CA SER A 12 -4.59 11.57 7.95
C SER A 12 -5.63 11.85 9.03
N LYS A 13 -6.52 10.90 9.28
CA LYS A 13 -7.61 11.06 10.26
C LYS A 13 -7.14 10.72 11.66
N GLU A 14 -6.91 11.71 12.50
CA GLU A 14 -6.39 11.56 13.87
C GLU A 14 -7.24 10.66 14.78
N THR A 15 -8.54 10.53 14.47
CA THR A 15 -9.46 9.66 15.23
C THR A 15 -9.43 8.19 14.79
N ASP A 16 -8.68 7.87 13.73
CA ASP A 16 -8.53 6.48 13.27
C ASP A 16 -7.57 5.71 14.19
N GLU A 17 -7.89 4.45 14.47
CA GLU A 17 -7.08 3.58 15.35
C GLU A 17 -5.63 3.39 14.84
N ASN A 18 -5.42 3.48 13.52
CA ASN A 18 -4.10 3.32 12.90
C ASN A 18 -3.27 4.62 12.91
N TYR A 19 -3.89 5.78 13.18
CA TYR A 19 -3.20 7.07 13.07
C TYR A 19 -1.91 7.13 13.87
N LYS A 20 -1.97 6.81 15.16
CA LYS A 20 -0.81 6.91 16.05
C LYS A 20 0.33 5.99 15.62
N VAL A 21 0.02 4.74 15.31
CA VAL A 21 1.03 3.74 14.91
C VAL A 21 1.66 4.11 13.57
N LEU A 22 0.87 4.56 12.60
CA LEU A 22 1.38 4.96 11.29
C LEU A 22 2.21 6.24 11.37
N LYS A 23 1.83 7.19 12.23
CA LYS A 23 2.62 8.39 12.50
C LYS A 23 3.98 8.05 13.10
N GLU A 24 4.03 7.19 14.13
CA GLU A 24 5.27 6.72 14.72
C GLU A 24 6.16 5.99 13.69
N ASN A 25 5.58 5.16 12.84
CA ASN A 25 6.31 4.49 11.77
C ASN A 25 6.89 5.49 10.76
N ARG A 26 6.13 6.50 10.38
CA ARG A 26 6.59 7.58 9.50
C ARG A 26 7.80 8.30 10.10
N GLU A 27 7.76 8.65 11.38
CA GLU A 27 8.87 9.31 12.08
C GLU A 27 10.12 8.42 12.08
N ARG A 28 9.99 7.13 12.39
CA ARG A 28 11.12 6.17 12.34
C ARG A 28 11.72 6.03 10.94
N LEU A 29 10.90 6.06 9.91
CA LEU A 29 11.36 5.94 8.52
C LEU A 29 12.19 7.15 8.05
N GLN A 30 12.01 8.33 8.66
CA GLN A 30 12.82 9.52 8.33
C GLN A 30 14.30 9.32 8.66
N ASP A 31 14.61 8.48 9.64
CA ASP A 31 15.97 8.17 10.06
C ASP A 31 16.58 6.97 9.33
N LEU A 32 15.81 6.33 8.46
CA LEU A 32 16.26 5.16 7.71
C LEU A 32 17.38 5.55 6.72
N ARG A 33 18.43 4.73 6.71
CA ARG A 33 19.56 4.89 5.81
C ARG A 33 19.87 3.58 5.11
N THR A 34 20.41 3.67 3.91
CA THR A 34 20.97 2.51 3.20
C THR A 34 22.24 2.02 3.89
N VAL A 35 22.71 0.86 3.50
CA VAL A 35 24.03 0.34 3.98
C VAL A 35 25.21 1.26 3.62
N LYS A 36 25.02 2.17 2.67
CA LYS A 36 26.00 3.20 2.29
C LYS A 36 25.81 4.52 3.05
N GLY A 37 24.86 4.58 3.99
CA GLY A 37 24.56 5.79 4.77
C GLY A 37 23.67 6.83 4.06
N GLU A 38 23.20 6.55 2.84
CA GLU A 38 22.34 7.45 2.08
C GLU A 38 20.92 7.47 2.66
N LYS A 39 20.26 8.63 2.61
CA LYS A 39 18.87 8.75 3.05
C LYS A 39 17.95 7.98 2.11
N VAL A 40 17.04 7.22 2.69
CA VAL A 40 15.98 6.52 1.92
C VAL A 40 14.85 7.50 1.61
N GLU A 41 14.39 7.51 0.38
CA GLU A 41 13.19 8.25 0.00
C GLU A 41 11.94 7.47 0.42
N VAL A 42 11.08 8.10 1.23
CA VAL A 42 9.84 7.48 1.73
C VAL A 42 8.67 8.04 0.95
N ILE A 43 7.98 7.17 0.23
CA ILE A 43 6.76 7.50 -0.49
C ILE A 43 5.55 7.16 0.39
N GLU A 44 4.73 8.15 0.65
CA GLU A 44 3.55 8.02 1.50
C GLU A 44 2.33 7.60 0.67
N LEU A 45 1.66 6.55 1.12
CA LEU A 45 0.38 6.09 0.58
C LEU A 45 -0.68 6.22 1.66
N GLU A 46 -1.69 7.02 1.41
CA GLU A 46 -2.79 7.18 2.36
C GLU A 46 -3.61 5.89 2.47
N MET A 47 -4.01 5.55 3.71
CA MET A 47 -4.90 4.42 3.95
C MET A 47 -6.25 4.61 3.26
N PRO A 48 -6.86 3.55 2.70
CA PRO A 48 -8.27 3.59 2.38
C PRO A 48 -9.09 3.84 3.66
N ASN A 49 -10.29 4.39 3.53
CA ASN A 49 -11.20 4.45 4.66
C ASN A 49 -11.45 3.05 5.21
N ALA A 50 -11.62 2.93 6.51
CA ALA A 50 -11.90 1.66 7.17
C ALA A 50 -13.04 0.91 6.47
N ILE A 51 -12.81 -0.36 6.20
CA ILE A 51 -13.83 -1.28 5.69
C ILE A 51 -14.18 -2.23 6.83
N GLU A 52 -15.36 -2.06 7.38
CA GLU A 52 -15.87 -2.86 8.48
C GLU A 52 -16.91 -3.83 7.96
N VAL A 53 -16.87 -5.06 8.43
CA VAL A 53 -17.85 -6.09 8.09
C VAL A 53 -18.40 -6.66 9.39
N LYS A 54 -19.71 -6.48 9.58
CA LYS A 54 -20.39 -6.98 10.75
C LYS A 54 -20.35 -8.51 10.79
N ASP A 55 -20.14 -9.04 11.99
CA ASP A 55 -20.14 -10.49 12.26
C ASP A 55 -19.11 -11.28 11.43
N TRP A 56 -18.03 -10.62 10.99
CA TRP A 56 -16.90 -11.26 10.34
C TRP A 56 -15.73 -11.46 11.31
N ARG A 57 -14.87 -12.44 11.02
CA ARG A 57 -13.68 -12.75 11.84
C ARG A 57 -12.72 -11.58 12.07
N LEU A 58 -12.70 -10.64 11.15
CA LEU A 58 -11.95 -9.40 11.25
C LEU A 58 -12.93 -8.23 11.29
N PRO A 59 -13.04 -7.50 12.40
CA PRO A 59 -13.97 -6.38 12.51
C PRO A 59 -13.64 -5.24 11.54
N ARG A 60 -12.34 -5.04 11.24
CA ARG A 60 -11.85 -4.13 10.21
C ARG A 60 -10.98 -4.92 9.24
N LEU A 61 -11.24 -4.79 7.95
CA LEU A 61 -10.49 -5.49 6.92
C LEU A 61 -9.11 -4.84 6.70
N PRO A 62 -8.06 -5.64 6.44
CA PRO A 62 -6.69 -5.16 6.23
C PRO A 62 -6.49 -4.57 4.83
N ALA A 63 -7.29 -3.57 4.49
CA ALA A 63 -7.22 -2.87 3.22
C ALA A 63 -6.00 -1.94 3.16
N SER A 64 -5.19 -2.05 2.11
CA SER A 64 -3.99 -1.25 1.93
C SER A 64 -3.61 -1.15 0.46
N TYR A 65 -3.37 0.06 -0.03
CA TYR A 65 -2.85 0.28 -1.39
C TYR A 65 -1.39 -0.19 -1.54
N ALA A 66 -0.64 -0.35 -0.45
CA ALA A 66 0.70 -0.93 -0.49
C ALA A 66 0.72 -2.42 -0.88
N ASN A 67 -0.44 -3.06 -0.94
CA ASN A 67 -0.61 -4.44 -1.39
C ASN A 67 -0.72 -4.57 -2.93
N PHE A 68 -0.07 -3.66 -3.66
CA PHE A 68 0.05 -3.77 -5.11
C PHE A 68 1.12 -4.79 -5.50
N MET A 69 1.07 -5.28 -6.74
CA MET A 69 1.98 -6.29 -7.24
C MET A 69 2.53 -5.91 -8.61
N LEU A 70 3.80 -6.23 -8.81
CA LEU A 70 4.49 -6.08 -10.09
C LEU A 70 4.68 -7.45 -10.72
N ILE A 71 4.17 -7.64 -11.93
CA ILE A 71 4.38 -8.86 -12.72
C ILE A 71 4.77 -8.46 -14.13
N ASN A 72 5.99 -8.81 -14.55
CA ASN A 72 6.52 -8.44 -15.86
C ASN A 72 6.37 -6.91 -16.10
N ASN A 73 5.62 -6.51 -17.12
CA ASN A 73 5.30 -5.12 -17.41
C ASN A 73 4.03 -4.62 -16.72
N GLY A 74 3.32 -5.49 -16.01
CA GLY A 74 2.07 -5.17 -15.33
C GLY A 74 2.28 -4.58 -13.94
N LEU A 75 1.39 -3.67 -13.58
CA LEU A 75 1.27 -3.06 -12.27
C LEU A 75 -0.16 -3.27 -11.78
N PHE A 76 -0.34 -4.17 -10.81
CA PHE A 76 -1.64 -4.53 -10.27
C PHE A 76 -1.91 -3.77 -8.97
N ILE A 77 -2.92 -2.90 -8.97
CA ILE A 77 -3.27 -2.07 -7.81
C ILE A 77 -4.66 -2.47 -7.28
N PRO A 78 -4.80 -2.77 -5.98
CA PRO A 78 -6.09 -3.01 -5.37
C PRO A 78 -6.89 -1.70 -5.30
N THR A 79 -8.18 -1.77 -5.58
CA THR A 79 -9.15 -0.71 -5.34
C THR A 79 -10.16 -1.15 -4.29
N PHE A 80 -10.77 -0.20 -3.59
CA PHE A 80 -11.68 -0.50 -2.48
C PHE A 80 -13.02 0.20 -2.63
N LYS A 81 -13.42 0.55 -3.88
CA LYS A 81 -14.65 1.30 -4.21
C LYS A 81 -14.69 2.69 -3.55
N GLN A 82 -13.53 3.28 -3.35
CA GLN A 82 -13.32 4.60 -2.76
C GLN A 82 -12.72 5.55 -3.80
N LYS A 83 -13.52 5.92 -4.79
CA LYS A 83 -13.12 6.56 -6.04
C LYS A 83 -12.00 7.62 -5.92
N LYS A 84 -12.07 8.50 -4.91
CA LYS A 84 -11.03 9.54 -4.73
C LYS A 84 -9.73 8.96 -4.21
N LYS A 85 -9.78 8.10 -3.19
CA LYS A 85 -8.58 7.49 -2.60
C LYS A 85 -7.95 6.47 -3.54
N ASP A 86 -8.76 5.68 -4.24
CA ASP A 86 -8.29 4.76 -5.27
C ASP A 86 -7.51 5.52 -6.36
N ALA A 87 -8.06 6.64 -6.87
CA ALA A 87 -7.40 7.44 -7.91
C ALA A 87 -6.06 8.06 -7.44
N ILE A 88 -6.00 8.58 -6.21
CA ILE A 88 -4.75 9.14 -5.64
C ILE A 88 -3.69 8.02 -5.50
N ALA A 89 -4.08 6.85 -5.00
CA ALA A 89 -3.16 5.74 -4.85
C ALA A 89 -2.63 5.24 -6.20
N GLU A 90 -3.49 5.15 -7.21
CA GLU A 90 -3.12 4.80 -8.58
C GLU A 90 -2.11 5.80 -9.15
N GLU A 91 -2.36 7.11 -9.03
CA GLU A 91 -1.46 8.17 -9.49
C GLU A 91 -0.08 8.03 -8.86
N VAL A 92 0.00 8.00 -7.53
CA VAL A 92 1.26 7.88 -6.78
C VAL A 92 2.02 6.62 -7.16
N ILE A 93 1.35 5.47 -7.26
CA ILE A 93 2.02 4.20 -7.56
C ILE A 93 2.47 4.16 -9.02
N CYS A 94 1.67 4.68 -9.97
CA CYS A 94 2.05 4.73 -11.38
C CYS A 94 3.28 5.63 -11.62
N GLU A 95 3.40 6.74 -10.92
CA GLU A 95 4.59 7.61 -10.99
C GLU A 95 5.88 6.89 -10.56
N LEU A 96 5.78 5.97 -9.60
CA LEU A 96 6.91 5.18 -9.13
C LEU A 96 7.40 4.12 -10.13
N PHE A 97 6.52 3.69 -11.02
CA PHE A 97 6.79 2.61 -11.97
C PHE A 97 6.42 3.00 -13.41
N PRO A 98 7.09 4.02 -13.95
CA PRO A 98 6.79 4.50 -15.30
C PRO A 98 6.98 3.40 -16.35
N GLY A 99 6.12 3.39 -17.35
CA GLY A 99 6.17 2.44 -18.46
C GLY A 99 5.56 1.07 -18.17
N ARG A 100 4.93 0.87 -17.00
CA ARG A 100 4.18 -0.34 -16.70
C ARG A 100 2.71 -0.17 -17.05
N GLU A 101 2.10 -1.26 -17.48
CA GLU A 101 0.67 -1.32 -17.76
C GLU A 101 -0.13 -1.42 -16.46
N LEU A 102 -0.97 -0.42 -16.22
CA LEU A 102 -1.83 -0.40 -15.04
C LEU A 102 -3.00 -1.37 -15.19
N MET A 103 -3.18 -2.22 -14.19
CA MET A 103 -4.35 -3.06 -14.00
C MET A 103 -4.89 -2.88 -12.59
N THR A 104 -6.16 -2.52 -12.46
CA THR A 104 -6.85 -2.42 -11.17
C THR A 104 -7.76 -3.61 -10.95
N TYR A 105 -7.97 -3.97 -9.70
CA TYR A 105 -8.90 -5.02 -9.32
C TYR A 105 -9.63 -4.66 -8.02
N ASP A 106 -10.84 -5.16 -7.84
CA ASP A 106 -11.59 -5.00 -6.59
C ASP A 106 -10.90 -5.82 -5.48
N GLY A 107 -10.23 -5.13 -4.57
CA GLY A 107 -9.49 -5.75 -3.47
C GLY A 107 -10.36 -6.17 -2.30
N LYS A 108 -11.65 -5.77 -2.25
CA LYS A 108 -12.50 -5.99 -1.09
C LYS A 108 -12.67 -7.47 -0.75
N ASP A 109 -12.97 -8.30 -1.74
CA ASP A 109 -13.19 -9.73 -1.52
C ASP A 109 -11.90 -10.44 -1.07
N PHE A 110 -10.76 -10.01 -1.60
CA PHE A 110 -9.45 -10.53 -1.18
C PHE A 110 -9.14 -10.19 0.29
N VAL A 111 -9.34 -8.94 0.71
CA VAL A 111 -9.03 -8.54 2.09
C VAL A 111 -9.99 -9.13 3.12
N MET A 112 -11.16 -9.60 2.72
CA MET A 112 -12.02 -10.42 3.57
C MET A 112 -11.31 -11.71 4.00
N GLU A 113 -10.46 -12.27 3.15
CA GLU A 113 -9.65 -13.45 3.46
C GLU A 113 -8.33 -13.14 4.18
N GLY A 114 -8.05 -11.86 4.47
CA GLY A 114 -6.92 -11.43 5.29
C GLY A 114 -5.76 -10.79 4.54
N GLY A 115 -5.87 -10.59 3.23
CA GLY A 115 -4.85 -9.92 2.42
C GLY A 115 -5.32 -9.69 0.99
N ALA A 116 -4.52 -8.99 0.19
CA ALA A 116 -4.81 -8.76 -1.22
C ALA A 116 -3.85 -9.55 -2.12
N LEU A 117 -3.77 -9.21 -3.39
CA LEU A 117 -3.08 -10.02 -4.40
C LEU A 117 -1.59 -10.28 -4.07
N HIS A 118 -0.89 -9.28 -3.53
CA HIS A 118 0.50 -9.44 -3.13
C HIS A 118 0.64 -10.48 -2.00
N CYS A 119 -0.27 -10.49 -1.03
CA CYS A 119 -0.24 -11.42 0.11
C CYS A 119 -0.39 -12.88 -0.28
N ILE A 120 -1.10 -13.16 -1.37
CA ILE A 120 -1.29 -14.52 -1.90
C ILE A 120 -0.27 -14.89 -2.98
N SER A 121 0.62 -13.99 -3.34
CA SER A 121 1.67 -14.22 -4.33
C SER A 121 2.92 -14.82 -3.70
N MET A 122 3.65 -15.60 -4.50
CA MET A 122 4.95 -16.16 -4.14
C MET A 122 5.94 -15.87 -5.24
N HIS A 123 7.10 -15.31 -4.89
CA HIS A 123 8.18 -15.10 -5.84
C HIS A 123 9.00 -16.39 -5.99
N GLN A 124 9.11 -16.88 -7.23
CA GLN A 124 9.99 -17.98 -7.56
C GLN A 124 11.17 -17.45 -8.37
N PRO A 125 12.37 -17.36 -7.80
CA PRO A 125 13.58 -16.98 -8.53
C PRO A 125 13.88 -18.00 -9.64
N LYS A 126 14.39 -17.50 -10.77
CA LYS A 126 14.90 -18.37 -11.85
C LYS A 126 16.32 -18.82 -11.53
#